data_c7372be339406dcf87625fbf0d5f0ce6
#
_entry.id   c7372be339406dcf87625fbf0d5f0ce6
#
_cell.length_a   1.000
_cell.length_b   1.000
_cell.length_c   1.000
_cell.angle_alpha   90.00
_cell.angle_beta   90.00
_cell.angle_gamma   90.00
#
_symmetry.space_group_name_H-M   'P 1'
#
loop_
_entity.id
_entity.type
_entity.pdbx_description
1 polymer ?
#
loop_
_entity_poly.entity_id
_entity_poly.type
_entity_poly.pdbx_seq_one_letter_code
_entity_poly.pdbx_strand_id
1 'polypeptide(L)'
;YILLYFMSFISIKQFFMIRIKFISLFFILTILTTLNSCGMYKRSDVSDNPVNVDDRVRKNIQEGRGIRFGKGASRGGDFDFASSNPLWRASIEIFDFVPLTNASYSGGIIITEWFSAENDNLETSRDLKITVRFLTNEIRADAVDVTIFEKVCKNQKCNTNKIDSKLEKEIKLAILKKATLMEKEGFQKYYETKGKTKGLILDRKTKR
;
A
#
# COMPACT_ATOMS: atom_id res chain seq x y z
N TYR A 1 21.99 -78.12 12.50
CA TYR A 1 21.60 -76.78 13.02
C TYR A 1 22.56 -75.69 12.50
N ILE A 2 23.86 -75.91 12.41
CA ILE A 2 24.86 -74.92 11.98
C ILE A 2 24.70 -74.58 10.49
N LEU A 3 24.38 -75.52 9.62
CA LEU A 3 24.18 -75.31 8.18
C LEU A 3 22.93 -74.41 7.88
N LEU A 4 21.88 -74.54 8.63
CA LEU A 4 20.65 -73.73 8.51
C LEU A 4 20.92 -72.25 8.90
N TYR A 5 21.75 -72.03 9.92
CA TYR A 5 22.18 -70.67 10.34
C TYR A 5 23.04 -69.99 9.30
N PHE A 6 23.93 -70.77 8.64
CA PHE A 6 24.80 -70.25 7.62
C PHE A 6 24.06 -69.84 6.33
N MET A 7 23.07 -70.66 5.91
CA MET A 7 22.20 -70.36 4.77
C MET A 7 21.33 -69.14 5.02
N SER A 8 20.82 -68.94 6.22
CA SER A 8 20.05 -67.77 6.62
C SER A 8 20.89 -66.48 6.61
N PHE A 9 22.14 -66.56 7.05
CA PHE A 9 23.06 -65.42 7.10
C PHE A 9 23.51 -64.95 5.70
N ILE A 10 23.65 -65.87 4.77
CA ILE A 10 24.00 -65.54 3.35
C ILE A 10 22.78 -64.86 2.67
N SER A 11 21.57 -65.36 2.91
CA SER A 11 20.34 -64.79 2.36
C SER A 11 20.11 -63.33 2.84
N ILE A 12 20.36 -63.06 4.09
CA ILE A 12 20.20 -61.72 4.69
C ILE A 12 21.26 -60.74 4.07
N LYS A 13 22.50 -61.15 3.91
CA LYS A 13 23.52 -60.33 3.26
C LYS A 13 23.22 -60.03 1.78
N GLN A 14 22.69 -60.97 1.04
CA GLN A 14 22.26 -60.75 -0.35
C GLN A 14 21.07 -59.78 -0.40
N PHE A 15 20.11 -59.90 0.48
CA PHE A 15 18.97 -58.96 0.54
C PHE A 15 19.38 -57.54 0.90
N PHE A 16 20.35 -57.42 1.81
CA PHE A 16 20.90 -56.11 2.22
C PHE A 16 21.68 -55.45 1.09
N MET A 17 22.50 -56.18 0.37
CA MET A 17 23.24 -55.66 -0.79
C MET A 17 22.35 -55.25 -1.95
N ILE A 18 21.25 -55.95 -2.18
CA ILE A 18 20.27 -55.60 -3.21
C ILE A 18 19.56 -54.28 -2.83
N ARG A 19 19.17 -54.11 -1.59
CA ARG A 19 18.54 -52.83 -1.10
C ARG A 19 19.50 -51.67 -1.23
N ILE A 20 20.76 -51.79 -0.90
CA ILE A 20 21.76 -50.73 -1.05
C ILE A 20 21.94 -50.35 -2.53
N LYS A 21 21.95 -51.30 -3.46
CA LYS A 21 22.02 -51.03 -4.89
C LYS A 21 20.79 -50.27 -5.39
N PHE A 22 19.58 -50.61 -4.92
CA PHE A 22 18.34 -49.90 -5.26
C PHE A 22 18.35 -48.48 -4.72
N ILE A 23 18.80 -48.26 -3.48
CA ILE A 23 18.93 -46.93 -2.88
C ILE A 23 19.94 -46.09 -3.64
N SER A 24 21.10 -46.68 -4.00
CA SER A 24 22.12 -46.00 -4.81
C SER A 24 21.61 -45.62 -6.20
N LEU A 25 20.86 -46.52 -6.85
CA LEU A 25 20.27 -46.28 -8.16
C LEU A 25 19.21 -45.15 -8.08
N PHE A 26 18.40 -45.15 -7.03
CA PHE A 26 17.41 -44.08 -6.79
C PHE A 26 18.08 -42.74 -6.55
N PHE A 27 19.17 -42.69 -5.82
CA PHE A 27 19.96 -41.49 -5.59
C PHE A 27 20.59 -40.92 -6.87
N ILE A 28 21.12 -41.81 -7.71
CA ILE A 28 21.68 -41.45 -9.02
C ILE A 28 20.56 -40.89 -9.93
N LEU A 29 19.38 -41.51 -9.94
CA LEU A 29 18.25 -41.08 -10.74
C LEU A 29 17.73 -39.68 -10.31
N THR A 30 17.70 -39.42 -9.00
CA THR A 30 17.30 -38.09 -8.48
C THR A 30 18.32 -37.01 -8.83
N ILE A 31 19.63 -37.32 -8.80
CA ILE A 31 20.68 -36.38 -9.21
C ILE A 31 20.60 -36.09 -10.73
N LEU A 32 20.32 -37.10 -11.55
CA LEU A 32 20.14 -36.89 -13.00
C LEU A 32 18.93 -36.00 -13.33
N THR A 33 17.84 -36.11 -12.57
CA THR A 33 16.65 -35.27 -12.80
C THR A 33 16.86 -33.82 -12.37
N THR A 34 17.67 -33.57 -11.34
CA THR A 34 17.99 -32.20 -10.90
C THR A 34 18.95 -31.46 -11.85
N LEU A 35 19.79 -32.16 -12.57
CA LEU A 35 20.73 -31.59 -13.55
C LEU A 35 20.05 -31.06 -14.82
N ASN A 36 18.81 -31.46 -15.12
CA ASN A 36 18.05 -30.98 -16.27
C ASN A 36 17.29 -29.67 -16.00
N SER A 37 17.40 -29.09 -14.79
CA SER A 37 16.71 -27.86 -14.40
C SER A 37 17.32 -26.56 -14.99
N CYS A 38 18.45 -26.63 -15.67
CA CYS A 38 19.14 -25.46 -16.23
C CYS A 38 18.55 -24.94 -17.57
N GLY A 39 17.51 -25.56 -18.13
CA GLY A 39 16.95 -25.22 -19.44
C GLY A 39 15.87 -24.13 -19.43
N MET A 40 15.41 -23.65 -18.26
CA MET A 40 14.32 -22.67 -18.19
C MET A 40 14.77 -21.21 -18.17
N TYR A 41 16.04 -20.90 -18.17
CA TYR A 41 16.53 -19.52 -18.31
C TYR A 41 16.49 -19.08 -19.77
N LYS A 42 15.38 -18.45 -20.17
CA LYS A 42 15.28 -17.77 -21.46
C LYS A 42 16.03 -16.45 -21.35
N ARG A 43 17.21 -16.37 -21.95
CA ARG A 43 17.97 -15.12 -22.04
C ARG A 43 17.11 -14.10 -22.79
N SER A 44 16.80 -12.96 -22.15
CA SER A 44 16.13 -11.86 -22.83
C SER A 44 17.03 -11.34 -23.94
N ASP A 45 16.46 -11.16 -25.13
CA ASP A 45 17.18 -10.63 -26.27
C ASP A 45 17.64 -9.18 -25.99
N VAL A 46 18.82 -8.80 -26.46
CA VAL A 46 19.34 -7.43 -26.31
C VAL A 46 18.43 -6.41 -27.02
N SER A 47 17.71 -6.84 -28.05
CA SER A 47 16.69 -6.02 -28.72
C SER A 47 15.49 -5.72 -27.82
N ASP A 48 15.12 -6.64 -26.91
CA ASP A 48 14.00 -6.46 -25.98
C ASP A 48 14.42 -5.73 -24.73
N ASN A 49 15.64 -5.95 -24.25
CA ASN A 49 16.21 -5.26 -23.09
C ASN A 49 17.61 -4.74 -23.40
N PRO A 50 17.75 -3.52 -23.95
CA PRO A 50 19.06 -2.93 -24.24
C PRO A 50 19.94 -2.84 -23.00
N VAL A 51 21.21 -3.15 -23.15
CA VAL A 51 22.21 -3.11 -22.06
C VAL A 51 22.46 -1.64 -21.65
N ASN A 52 22.39 -0.72 -22.59
CA ASN A 52 22.56 0.70 -22.32
C ASN A 52 21.30 1.28 -21.65
N VAL A 53 21.52 2.08 -20.58
CA VAL A 53 20.45 2.69 -19.80
C VAL A 53 19.64 3.68 -20.67
N ASP A 54 20.31 4.47 -21.49
CA ASP A 54 19.66 5.49 -22.33
C ASP A 54 18.75 4.87 -23.40
N ASP A 55 19.18 3.77 -24.01
CA ASP A 55 18.36 3.03 -24.98
C ASP A 55 17.15 2.38 -24.33
N ARG A 56 17.30 1.91 -23.10
CA ARG A 56 16.20 1.36 -22.29
C ARG A 56 15.18 2.44 -21.94
N VAL A 57 15.64 3.61 -21.51
CA VAL A 57 14.79 4.77 -21.22
C VAL A 57 14.05 5.23 -22.49
N ARG A 58 14.77 5.35 -23.61
CA ARG A 58 14.18 5.74 -24.89
C ARG A 58 13.12 4.77 -25.37
N LYS A 59 13.40 3.45 -25.29
CA LYS A 59 12.45 2.39 -25.64
C LYS A 59 11.20 2.45 -24.73
N ASN A 60 11.39 2.59 -23.42
CA ASN A 60 10.28 2.70 -22.46
C ASN A 60 9.41 3.94 -22.73
N ILE A 61 10.02 5.06 -23.13
CA ILE A 61 9.29 6.27 -23.52
C ILE A 61 8.50 6.04 -24.80
N GLN A 62 9.09 5.39 -25.81
CA GLN A 62 8.43 5.08 -27.10
C GLN A 62 7.27 4.10 -26.91
N GLU A 63 7.44 3.07 -26.07
CA GLU A 63 6.41 2.10 -25.73
C GLU A 63 5.36 2.64 -24.74
N GLY A 64 5.55 3.85 -24.25
CA GLY A 64 4.66 4.47 -23.28
C GLY A 64 4.72 3.88 -21.89
N ARG A 65 5.83 3.22 -21.54
CA ARG A 65 6.08 2.65 -20.20
C ARG A 65 6.75 3.64 -19.24
N GLY A 66 6.98 4.87 -19.67
CA GLY A 66 7.55 5.94 -18.83
C GLY A 66 6.52 6.50 -17.84
N ILE A 67 7.01 7.25 -16.85
CA ILE A 67 6.17 8.02 -15.93
C ILE A 67 5.45 9.10 -16.74
N ARG A 68 4.14 9.03 -16.85
CA ARG A 68 3.32 10.01 -17.55
C ARG A 68 2.67 10.94 -16.55
N PHE A 69 3.02 12.22 -16.61
CA PHE A 69 2.32 13.29 -15.89
C PHE A 69 1.22 13.83 -16.83
N GLY A 70 -0.06 13.55 -16.53
CA GLY A 70 -1.17 14.10 -17.32
C GLY A 70 -2.45 13.28 -17.27
N LYS A 71 -3.57 13.89 -17.70
CA LYS A 71 -4.88 13.25 -17.81
C LYS A 71 -4.82 12.07 -18.77
N GLY A 72 -4.76 10.85 -18.24
CA GLY A 72 -4.73 9.61 -19.02
C GLY A 72 -3.65 8.61 -18.61
N ALA A 73 -2.81 8.94 -17.63
CA ALA A 73 -1.78 8.05 -17.08
C ALA A 73 -2.38 6.97 -16.16
N SER A 74 -3.31 6.18 -16.70
CA SER A 74 -4.07 5.19 -15.94
C SER A 74 -3.32 3.85 -15.72
N ARG A 75 -1.98 3.81 -15.93
CA ARG A 75 -1.17 2.58 -15.82
C ARG A 75 0.29 2.78 -15.44
N GLY A 76 0.61 3.73 -14.62
CA GLY A 76 1.98 3.87 -14.16
C GLY A 76 2.05 4.87 -13.04
N GLY A 77 2.16 4.40 -11.82
CA GLY A 77 2.63 5.18 -10.70
C GLY A 77 1.95 6.53 -10.51
N ASP A 78 0.63 6.58 -10.56
CA ASP A 78 -0.05 7.68 -9.90
C ASP A 78 0.49 7.71 -8.47
N PHE A 79 0.90 8.89 -8.04
CA PHE A 79 1.12 9.17 -6.64
C PHE A 79 -0.23 9.05 -5.91
N ASP A 80 -0.71 7.83 -5.83
CA ASP A 80 -2.01 7.47 -5.29
C ASP A 80 -2.01 7.52 -3.75
N PHE A 81 -0.88 7.98 -3.17
CA PHE A 81 -0.70 8.00 -1.74
C PHE A 81 -1.72 8.90 -1.03
N ALA A 82 -1.91 10.12 -1.51
CA ALA A 82 -2.83 11.06 -0.88
C ALA A 82 -4.26 10.96 -1.44
N SER A 83 -4.43 10.39 -2.66
CA SER A 83 -5.73 10.28 -3.32
C SER A 83 -6.49 9.01 -2.97
N SER A 84 -5.81 7.95 -2.51
CA SER A 84 -6.44 6.66 -2.22
C SER A 84 -7.02 6.55 -0.81
N ASN A 85 -6.44 7.22 0.18
CA ASN A 85 -6.93 7.13 1.56
C ASN A 85 -8.07 8.14 1.81
N PRO A 86 -9.31 7.67 2.01
CA PRO A 86 -10.46 8.55 2.22
C PRO A 86 -10.37 9.35 3.52
N LEU A 87 -9.72 8.85 4.58
CA LEU A 87 -9.50 9.59 5.83
C LEU A 87 -8.59 10.79 5.60
N TRP A 88 -7.49 10.62 4.87
CA TRP A 88 -6.57 11.69 4.54
C TRP A 88 -7.25 12.77 3.70
N ARG A 89 -7.90 12.37 2.60
CA ARG A 89 -8.62 13.30 1.71
C ARG A 89 -9.69 14.08 2.46
N ALA A 90 -10.50 13.39 3.27
CA ALA A 90 -11.51 14.02 4.09
C ALA A 90 -10.93 15.07 5.05
N SER A 91 -9.79 14.77 5.65
CA SER A 91 -9.13 15.69 6.57
C SER A 91 -8.59 16.93 5.86
N ILE A 92 -7.90 16.78 4.71
CA ILE A 92 -7.44 17.90 3.92
C ILE A 92 -8.60 18.81 3.49
N GLU A 93 -9.73 18.24 3.06
CA GLU A 93 -10.90 18.99 2.64
C GLU A 93 -11.60 19.72 3.81
N ILE A 94 -11.60 19.10 5.01
CA ILE A 94 -12.15 19.74 6.21
C ILE A 94 -11.29 20.92 6.68
N PHE A 95 -9.97 20.84 6.51
CA PHE A 95 -9.04 21.90 6.91
C PHE A 95 -8.69 22.88 5.78
N ASP A 96 -9.39 22.86 4.65
CA ASP A 96 -9.12 23.74 3.51
C ASP A 96 -9.24 25.24 3.87
N PHE A 97 -10.00 25.57 4.90
CA PHE A 97 -10.17 26.95 5.39
C PHE A 97 -9.02 27.44 6.29
N VAL A 98 -8.09 26.57 6.71
CA VAL A 98 -6.99 26.89 7.61
C VAL A 98 -5.64 26.56 6.96
N PRO A 99 -4.65 27.47 6.98
CA PRO A 99 -3.32 27.15 6.51
C PRO A 99 -2.72 25.98 7.27
N LEU A 100 -2.01 25.11 6.57
CA LEU A 100 -1.35 23.93 7.18
C LEU A 100 0.15 24.24 7.34
N THR A 101 0.66 24.04 8.57
CA THR A 101 2.11 24.08 8.83
C THR A 101 2.80 22.83 8.27
N ASN A 102 2.14 21.67 8.43
CA ASN A 102 2.68 20.39 7.99
C ASN A 102 1.55 19.44 7.58
N ALA A 103 1.72 18.76 6.46
CA ALA A 103 0.85 17.69 6.01
C ALA A 103 1.73 16.56 5.45
N SER A 104 2.06 15.59 6.30
CA SER A 104 2.88 14.44 5.94
C SER A 104 2.04 13.18 5.86
N TYR A 105 1.77 12.72 4.64
CA TYR A 105 1.01 11.48 4.43
C TYR A 105 1.76 10.26 4.99
N SER A 106 3.05 10.13 4.67
CA SER A 106 3.88 9.01 5.14
C SER A 106 4.07 9.02 6.66
N GLY A 107 4.08 10.21 7.28
CA GLY A 107 4.11 10.37 8.73
C GLY A 107 2.74 10.23 9.40
N GLY A 108 1.67 10.16 8.61
CA GLY A 108 0.30 10.07 9.12
C GLY A 108 -0.09 11.24 9.99
N ILE A 109 0.32 12.48 9.65
CA ILE A 109 0.08 13.67 10.47
C ILE A 109 -0.29 14.89 9.64
N ILE A 110 -1.27 15.65 10.11
CA ILE A 110 -1.63 16.98 9.61
C ILE A 110 -1.57 17.96 10.79
N ILE A 111 -0.93 19.10 10.60
CA ILE A 111 -0.80 20.15 11.60
C ILE A 111 -1.20 21.48 10.95
N THR A 112 -2.18 22.19 11.55
CA THR A 112 -2.58 23.53 11.10
C THR A 112 -1.60 24.57 11.60
N GLU A 113 -1.63 25.75 10.97
CA GLU A 113 -1.10 26.97 11.60
C GLU A 113 -1.94 27.33 12.83
N TRP A 114 -1.44 28.33 13.58
CA TRP A 114 -2.24 29.00 14.59
C TRP A 114 -3.29 29.86 13.92
N PHE A 115 -4.55 29.68 14.27
CA PHE A 115 -5.64 30.51 13.76
C PHE A 115 -6.49 31.03 14.91
N SER A 116 -6.97 32.26 14.77
CA SER A 116 -7.74 32.88 15.83
C SER A 116 -9.12 32.25 15.99
N ALA A 117 -9.46 31.91 17.25
CA ALA A 117 -10.82 31.55 17.59
C ALA A 117 -11.62 32.84 17.74
N GLU A 118 -12.77 32.91 17.05
CA GLU A 118 -13.70 34.06 17.08
C GLU A 118 -14.15 34.33 18.52
N ASN A 119 -13.63 35.36 19.14
CA ASN A 119 -14.01 36.04 20.39
C ASN A 119 -12.86 36.84 20.97
N ASP A 120 -12.13 37.57 20.14
CA ASP A 120 -11.07 38.45 20.62
C ASP A 120 -11.63 39.71 21.23
N ASN A 121 -11.67 39.76 22.56
CA ASN A 121 -11.64 41.02 23.24
C ASN A 121 -10.25 41.64 23.02
N LEU A 122 -10.16 42.93 22.76
CA LEU A 122 -8.93 43.68 22.47
C LEU A 122 -7.75 43.44 23.44
N GLU A 123 -8.01 42.88 24.60
CA GLU A 123 -6.99 42.61 25.64
C GLU A 123 -6.47 41.14 25.68
N THR A 124 -7.14 40.22 24.98
CA THR A 124 -6.79 38.78 25.05
C THR A 124 -6.94 38.16 23.69
N SER A 125 -5.85 37.76 23.06
CA SER A 125 -5.93 36.95 21.84
C SER A 125 -5.94 35.47 22.21
N ARG A 126 -6.74 34.70 21.46
CA ARG A 126 -6.92 33.27 21.63
C ARG A 126 -6.74 32.57 20.29
N ASP A 127 -5.63 31.85 20.15
CA ASP A 127 -5.32 31.11 18.94
C ASP A 127 -5.44 29.61 19.17
N LEU A 128 -5.94 28.91 18.18
CA LEU A 128 -6.04 27.44 18.18
C LEU A 128 -5.09 26.85 17.15
N LYS A 129 -4.57 25.68 17.48
CA LYS A 129 -3.77 24.84 16.59
C LYS A 129 -4.28 23.40 16.68
N ILE A 130 -4.56 22.79 15.55
CA ILE A 130 -5.11 21.45 15.47
C ILE A 130 -4.04 20.51 14.91
N THR A 131 -3.87 19.37 15.56
CA THR A 131 -3.02 18.28 15.10
C THR A 131 -3.88 17.05 14.91
N VAL A 132 -3.84 16.46 13.72
CA VAL A 132 -4.51 15.21 13.39
C VAL A 132 -3.47 14.14 13.12
N ARG A 133 -3.58 13.00 13.81
CA ARG A 133 -2.73 11.83 13.60
C ARG A 133 -3.57 10.67 13.10
N PHE A 134 -3.12 10.01 12.04
CA PHE A 134 -3.74 8.82 11.50
C PHE A 134 -3.04 7.59 12.06
N LEU A 135 -3.79 6.74 12.73
CA LEU A 135 -3.28 5.53 13.38
C LEU A 135 -3.48 4.30 12.49
N THR A 136 -4.52 4.32 11.66
CA THR A 136 -4.82 3.26 10.69
C THR A 136 -5.39 3.85 9.40
N ASN A 137 -5.44 3.06 8.32
CA ASN A 137 -6.04 3.47 7.04
C ASN A 137 -7.53 3.09 6.93
N GLU A 138 -8.07 2.40 7.94
CA GLU A 138 -9.46 1.97 7.97
C GLU A 138 -10.36 3.06 8.56
N ILE A 139 -11.59 3.20 8.06
CA ILE A 139 -12.56 4.17 8.59
C ILE A 139 -13.17 3.62 9.87
N ARG A 140 -12.51 3.88 10.99
CA ARG A 140 -12.92 3.46 12.34
C ARG A 140 -12.77 4.61 13.32
N ALA A 141 -13.51 4.55 14.43
CA ALA A 141 -13.48 5.59 15.45
C ALA A 141 -12.11 5.82 16.10
N ASP A 142 -11.27 4.79 16.13
CA ASP A 142 -9.90 4.82 16.67
C ASP A 142 -8.82 5.08 15.60
N ALA A 143 -9.21 5.26 14.33
CA ALA A 143 -8.28 5.50 13.23
C ALA A 143 -7.64 6.89 13.25
N VAL A 144 -8.30 7.84 13.89
CA VAL A 144 -7.89 9.24 13.89
C VAL A 144 -7.82 9.74 15.32
N ASP A 145 -6.69 10.35 15.66
CA ASP A 145 -6.46 11.06 16.91
C ASP A 145 -6.34 12.55 16.62
N VAL A 146 -7.20 13.35 17.24
CA VAL A 146 -7.25 14.81 17.08
C VAL A 146 -6.79 15.43 18.39
N THR A 147 -5.85 16.34 18.33
CA THR A 147 -5.37 17.09 19.49
C THR A 147 -5.47 18.59 19.18
N ILE A 148 -6.01 19.36 20.12
CA ILE A 148 -6.14 20.80 20.00
C ILE A 148 -5.25 21.49 21.04
N PHE A 149 -4.48 22.43 20.57
CA PHE A 149 -3.69 23.34 21.41
C PHE A 149 -4.30 24.73 21.34
N GLU A 150 -4.40 25.35 22.49
CA GLU A 150 -4.84 26.73 22.66
C GLU A 150 -3.68 27.57 23.14
N LYS A 151 -3.48 28.71 22.49
CA LYS A 151 -2.52 29.73 22.89
C LYS A 151 -3.29 30.99 23.29
N VAL A 152 -3.17 31.38 24.56
CA VAL A 152 -3.80 32.59 25.12
C VAL A 152 -2.71 33.60 25.43
N CYS A 153 -2.79 34.77 24.82
CA CYS A 153 -1.87 35.86 25.07
C CYS A 153 -2.55 37.00 25.83
N LYS A 154 -1.95 37.41 26.95
CA LYS A 154 -2.35 38.58 27.77
C LYS A 154 -1.12 39.42 28.04
N ASN A 155 -1.18 40.72 27.78
CA ASN A 155 -0.09 41.66 28.07
C ASN A 155 1.27 41.16 27.58
N GLN A 156 1.36 40.69 26.31
CA GLN A 156 2.56 40.13 25.66
C GLN A 156 3.10 38.80 26.26
N LYS A 157 2.42 38.22 27.23
CA LYS A 157 2.73 36.90 27.74
C LYS A 157 1.74 35.89 27.18
N CYS A 158 2.28 34.90 26.44
CA CYS A 158 1.48 33.83 25.83
C CYS A 158 1.68 32.52 26.60
N ASN A 159 0.61 31.83 26.88
CA ASN A 159 0.60 30.48 27.43
C ASN A 159 -0.07 29.52 26.44
N THR A 160 0.54 28.36 26.24
CA THR A 160 0.02 27.34 25.32
C THR A 160 -0.30 26.08 26.09
N ASN A 161 -1.55 25.63 26.01
CA ASN A 161 -2.02 24.42 26.68
C ASN A 161 -2.73 23.48 25.69
N LYS A 162 -2.61 22.18 25.91
CA LYS A 162 -3.50 21.21 25.29
C LYS A 162 -4.88 21.35 25.95
N ILE A 163 -5.93 21.44 25.15
CA ILE A 163 -7.31 21.48 25.62
C ILE A 163 -8.04 20.20 25.23
N ASP A 164 -8.78 19.64 26.18
CA ASP A 164 -9.77 18.59 25.90
C ASP A 164 -11.12 19.27 25.67
N SER A 165 -11.49 19.41 24.41
CA SER A 165 -12.68 20.16 24.03
C SER A 165 -13.69 19.30 23.25
N LYS A 166 -14.94 19.72 23.26
CA LYS A 166 -16.00 19.13 22.44
C LYS A 166 -15.63 19.18 20.94
N LEU A 167 -14.92 20.25 20.54
CA LEU A 167 -14.44 20.47 19.17
C LEU A 167 -13.55 19.32 18.66
N GLU A 168 -12.71 18.71 19.51
CA GLU A 168 -11.89 17.54 19.16
C GLU A 168 -12.76 16.39 18.66
N LYS A 169 -13.82 16.08 19.38
CA LYS A 169 -14.77 15.02 19.04
C LYS A 169 -15.58 15.36 17.78
N GLU A 170 -15.96 16.61 17.63
CA GLU A 170 -16.70 17.11 16.47
C GLU A 170 -15.85 17.02 15.19
N ILE A 171 -14.58 17.45 15.23
CA ILE A 171 -13.64 17.34 14.10
C ILE A 171 -13.43 15.86 13.73
N LYS A 172 -13.17 15.02 14.71
CA LYS A 172 -12.99 13.58 14.49
C LYS A 172 -14.21 12.96 13.81
N LEU A 173 -15.41 13.26 14.29
CA LEU A 173 -16.65 12.77 13.70
C LEU A 173 -16.86 13.31 12.28
N ALA A 174 -16.56 14.57 12.03
CA ALA A 174 -16.64 15.19 10.71
C ALA A 174 -15.70 14.48 9.70
N ILE A 175 -14.45 14.21 10.10
CA ILE A 175 -13.47 13.47 9.28
C ILE A 175 -14.01 12.08 8.93
N LEU A 176 -14.48 11.31 9.91
CA LEU A 176 -14.99 9.96 9.69
C LEU A 176 -16.23 9.96 8.79
N LYS A 177 -17.16 10.87 9.00
CA LYS A 177 -18.36 11.03 8.18
C LYS A 177 -18.02 11.37 6.73
N LYS A 178 -17.13 12.34 6.51
CA LYS A 178 -16.70 12.74 5.18
C LYS A 178 -15.94 11.62 4.45
N ALA A 179 -15.06 10.92 5.15
CA ALA A 179 -14.33 9.77 4.62
C ALA A 179 -15.28 8.66 4.16
N THR A 180 -16.31 8.34 4.95
CA THR A 180 -17.32 7.34 4.60
C THR A 180 -18.10 7.73 3.34
N LEU A 181 -18.40 9.01 3.14
CA LEU A 181 -19.06 9.49 1.92
C LEU A 181 -18.14 9.32 0.69
N MET A 182 -16.88 9.73 0.82
CA MET A 182 -15.89 9.59 -0.26
C MET A 182 -15.66 8.13 -0.65
N GLU A 183 -15.64 7.22 0.31
CA GLU A 183 -15.52 5.77 0.05
C GLU A 183 -16.72 5.25 -0.74
N LYS A 184 -17.95 5.62 -0.36
CA LYS A 184 -19.17 5.24 -1.09
C LYS A 184 -19.17 5.74 -2.53
N GLU A 185 -18.79 6.98 -2.75
CA GLU A 185 -18.68 7.58 -4.09
C GLU A 185 -17.63 6.85 -4.95
N GLY A 186 -16.50 6.49 -4.35
CA GLY A 186 -15.47 5.69 -5.00
C GLY A 186 -15.97 4.33 -5.44
N PHE A 187 -16.73 3.62 -4.59
CA PHE A 187 -17.35 2.35 -4.92
C PHE A 187 -18.37 2.48 -6.07
N GLN A 188 -19.26 3.46 -6.01
CA GLN A 188 -20.25 3.68 -7.06
C GLN A 188 -19.59 3.93 -8.42
N LYS A 189 -18.61 4.83 -8.48
CA LYS A 189 -17.86 5.13 -9.70
C LYS A 189 -17.13 3.89 -10.24
N TYR A 190 -16.57 3.05 -9.39
CA TYR A 190 -15.92 1.80 -9.79
C TYR A 190 -16.89 0.82 -10.44
N TYR A 191 -18.10 0.62 -9.87
CA TYR A 191 -19.10 -0.28 -10.43
C TYR A 191 -19.69 0.23 -11.74
N GLU A 192 -19.94 1.54 -11.86
CA GLU A 192 -20.38 2.16 -13.09
C GLU A 192 -19.36 1.97 -14.22
N THR A 193 -18.08 2.16 -13.93
CA THR A 193 -16.99 1.97 -14.90
C THR A 193 -16.88 0.51 -15.34
N LYS A 194 -16.96 -0.44 -14.39
CA LYS A 194 -16.96 -1.88 -14.72
C LYS A 194 -18.19 -2.30 -15.50
N GLY A 195 -19.38 -1.77 -15.19
CA GLY A 195 -20.60 -2.03 -15.93
C GLY A 195 -20.49 -1.59 -17.40
N LYS A 196 -19.97 -0.39 -17.66
CA LYS A 196 -19.72 0.13 -19.00
C LYS A 196 -18.70 -0.72 -19.78
N THR A 197 -17.62 -1.14 -19.12
CA THR A 197 -16.59 -1.99 -19.76
C THR A 197 -17.14 -3.37 -20.13
N LYS A 198 -17.98 -3.96 -19.27
CA LYS A 198 -18.62 -5.25 -19.53
C LYS A 198 -19.62 -5.17 -20.71
N GLY A 199 -20.38 -4.07 -20.81
CA GLY A 199 -21.28 -3.78 -21.93
C GLY A 199 -20.52 -3.66 -23.27
N LEU A 200 -19.40 -2.95 -23.28
CA LEU A 200 -18.54 -2.80 -24.47
C LEU A 200 -17.93 -4.12 -24.97
N ILE A 201 -17.59 -5.04 -24.05
CA ILE A 201 -17.05 -6.37 -24.39
C ILE A 201 -18.14 -7.26 -24.98
N LEU A 202 -19.36 -7.19 -24.47
CA LEU A 202 -20.51 -7.97 -24.98
C LEU A 202 -20.90 -7.51 -26.36
N ASP A 203 -20.98 -6.20 -26.61
CA ASP A 203 -21.31 -5.62 -27.92
C ASP A 203 -20.27 -5.98 -29.02
N ARG A 204 -19.00 -6.11 -28.65
CA ARG A 204 -17.93 -6.54 -29.57
C ARG A 204 -18.00 -8.04 -29.92
N LYS A 205 -18.57 -8.89 -29.04
CA LYS A 205 -18.76 -10.33 -29.31
C LYS A 205 -19.98 -10.63 -30.13
N THR A 206 -21.01 -9.78 -30.08
CA THR A 206 -22.24 -9.95 -30.88
C THR A 206 -22.12 -9.46 -32.32
N LYS A 207 -21.09 -8.69 -32.67
CA LYS A 207 -20.80 -8.18 -34.02
C LYS A 207 -19.83 -9.04 -34.84
N ARG A 208 -19.47 -10.23 -34.35
CA ARG A 208 -18.71 -11.26 -35.08
C ARG A 208 -19.58 -12.46 -35.37
#